data_a4c78177ea140dd77d0d6fba12de5140
#
_entry.id   a4c78177ea140dd77d0d6fba12de5140
#
_cell.length_a   1.000
_cell.length_b   1.000
_cell.length_c   1.000
_cell.angle_alpha   90.00
_cell.angle_beta   90.00
_cell.angle_gamma   90.00
#
_symmetry.space_group_name_H-M   'P 1'
#
loop_
_entity.id
_entity.type
_entity.pdbx_description
1 polymer ?
#
loop_
_entity_poly.entity_id
_entity_poly.type
_entity_poly.pdbx_seq_one_letter_code
_entity_poly.pdbx_strand_id
1 'polypeptide(L)'
;MSKLGEKIKEIRINEGLSQEAFAKELGYTSKSTINKIEKGINEISYDKLMLLIDKYNLSLDQIFENNSNNIPLPKNIGSNLYVSFSARSNGNSENIIKYMMSDLDTFISFKDLFINQCNKCNYECMSINKCKYRHDDIYSLLDTSIKYNKIVFVIPMYCGNPSSLYFTLMERMQDYFSNNEINYSSFINKLHIIGIYGSNEETPLFIPLISSILDNIDKCLPIQRHKYEIKMNDSVIKNKYILSLIDNYKIKMGL
;
A
#
# COMPACT_ATOMS: atom_id res chain seq x y z
N MET A 1 21.13 -19.95 10.32
CA MET A 1 20.15 -19.42 11.29
C MET A 1 18.77 -19.92 10.89
N SER A 2 17.82 -20.12 11.80
CA SER A 2 16.46 -20.45 11.40
C SER A 2 15.79 -19.20 10.86
N LYS A 3 15.00 -19.33 9.77
CA LYS A 3 14.23 -18.20 9.19
C LYS A 3 13.38 -17.50 10.24
N LEU A 4 12.79 -18.25 11.17
CA LEU A 4 12.00 -17.73 12.28
C LEU A 4 12.84 -16.87 13.24
N GLY A 5 14.06 -17.31 13.58
CA GLY A 5 14.96 -16.55 14.46
C GLY A 5 15.39 -15.20 13.86
N GLU A 6 15.65 -15.18 12.55
CA GLU A 6 15.96 -13.95 11.80
C GLU A 6 14.77 -12.99 11.82
N LYS A 7 13.56 -13.50 11.61
CA LYS A 7 12.33 -12.71 11.61
C LYS A 7 12.05 -12.11 13.01
N ILE A 8 12.22 -12.89 14.06
CA ILE A 8 12.07 -12.41 15.44
C ILE A 8 13.08 -11.29 15.75
N LYS A 9 14.32 -11.42 15.27
CA LYS A 9 15.33 -10.37 15.39
C LYS A 9 14.96 -9.10 14.63
N GLU A 10 14.45 -9.23 13.42
CA GLU A 10 13.97 -8.11 12.59
C GLU A 10 12.86 -7.35 13.33
N ILE A 11 11.85 -8.05 13.84
CA ILE A 11 10.75 -7.46 14.62
C ILE A 11 11.31 -6.66 15.80
N ARG A 12 12.18 -7.26 16.59
CA ARG A 12 12.80 -6.58 17.74
C ARG A 12 13.55 -5.30 17.35
N ILE A 13 14.32 -5.35 16.27
CA ILE A 13 15.09 -4.20 15.80
C ILE A 13 14.16 -3.08 15.31
N ASN A 14 13.12 -3.43 14.58
CA ASN A 14 12.11 -2.49 14.09
C ASN A 14 11.35 -1.82 15.23
N GLU A 15 11.17 -2.54 16.37
CA GLU A 15 10.61 -1.97 17.60
C GLU A 15 11.61 -1.09 18.37
N GLY A 16 12.87 -1.03 17.95
CA GLY A 16 13.93 -0.29 18.64
C GLY A 16 14.30 -0.89 19.98
N LEU A 17 14.03 -2.19 20.20
CA LEU A 17 14.21 -2.84 21.47
C LEU A 17 15.58 -3.52 21.59
N SER A 18 16.21 -3.42 22.78
CA SER A 18 17.33 -4.27 23.14
C SER A 18 16.85 -5.71 23.34
N GLN A 19 17.76 -6.69 23.24
CA GLN A 19 17.44 -8.09 23.56
C GLN A 19 16.92 -8.27 25.00
N GLU A 20 17.36 -7.44 25.93
CA GLU A 20 16.92 -7.46 27.31
C GLU A 20 15.49 -6.93 27.48
N ALA A 21 15.17 -5.80 26.83
CA ALA A 21 13.81 -5.24 26.84
C ALA A 21 12.83 -6.20 26.17
N PHE A 22 13.21 -6.75 25.02
CA PHE A 22 12.38 -7.69 24.28
C PHE A 22 12.15 -9.01 25.05
N ALA A 23 13.17 -9.50 25.79
CA ALA A 23 13.02 -10.64 26.67
C ALA A 23 11.95 -10.40 27.75
N LYS A 24 12.01 -9.24 28.41
CA LYS A 24 11.01 -8.86 29.43
C LYS A 24 9.61 -8.79 28.85
N GLU A 25 9.47 -8.21 27.67
CA GLU A 25 8.19 -8.08 26.98
C GLU A 25 7.54 -9.42 26.64
N LEU A 26 8.35 -10.41 26.26
CA LEU A 26 7.89 -11.77 26.00
C LEU A 26 7.87 -12.66 27.26
N GLY A 27 8.14 -12.08 28.46
CA GLY A 27 8.14 -12.80 29.70
C GLY A 27 9.28 -13.83 29.85
N TYR A 28 10.44 -13.56 29.22
CA TYR A 28 11.66 -14.29 29.45
C TYR A 28 12.50 -13.61 30.56
N THR A 29 13.21 -14.41 31.36
CA THR A 29 14.04 -13.92 32.45
C THR A 29 15.41 -13.44 31.99
N SER A 30 15.85 -13.76 30.77
CA SER A 30 17.21 -13.49 30.31
C SER A 30 17.29 -13.12 28.84
N LYS A 31 18.08 -12.08 28.53
CA LYS A 31 18.46 -11.70 27.15
C LYS A 31 19.16 -12.84 26.39
N SER A 32 19.84 -13.76 27.12
CA SER A 32 20.51 -14.90 26.52
C SER A 32 19.53 -15.82 25.77
N THR A 33 18.30 -15.94 26.27
CA THR A 33 17.26 -16.73 25.61
C THR A 33 16.88 -16.12 24.25
N ILE A 34 16.67 -14.82 24.22
CA ILE A 34 16.38 -14.11 22.96
C ILE A 34 17.53 -14.24 21.97
N ASN A 35 18.78 -14.04 22.41
CA ASN A 35 19.95 -14.23 21.55
C ASN A 35 20.01 -15.64 20.93
N LYS A 36 19.69 -16.68 21.72
CA LYS A 36 19.67 -18.07 21.23
C LYS A 36 18.53 -18.31 20.25
N ILE A 37 17.35 -17.73 20.49
CA ILE A 37 16.21 -17.82 19.58
C ILE A 37 16.56 -17.10 18.25
N GLU A 38 17.07 -15.88 18.31
CA GLU A 38 17.47 -15.10 17.12
C GLU A 38 18.54 -15.81 16.28
N LYS A 39 19.44 -16.57 16.93
CA LYS A 39 20.45 -17.40 16.24
C LYS A 39 19.92 -18.75 15.77
N GLY A 40 18.67 -19.09 16.07
CA GLY A 40 18.09 -20.39 15.76
C GLY A 40 18.69 -21.56 16.55
N ILE A 41 19.33 -21.29 17.70
CA ILE A 41 19.86 -22.29 18.61
C ILE A 41 18.73 -22.87 19.46
N ASN A 42 17.80 -22.02 19.88
CA ASN A 42 16.60 -22.42 20.62
C ASN A 42 15.38 -22.07 19.78
N GLU A 43 14.33 -22.86 19.93
CA GLU A 43 13.01 -22.54 19.39
C GLU A 43 12.24 -21.65 20.38
N ILE A 44 11.37 -20.78 19.84
CA ILE A 44 10.40 -20.05 20.63
C ILE A 44 9.23 -20.96 20.97
N SER A 45 8.77 -20.97 22.22
CA SER A 45 7.59 -21.76 22.58
C SER A 45 6.33 -21.19 21.92
N TYR A 46 5.33 -22.05 21.69
CA TYR A 46 4.07 -21.66 21.08
C TYR A 46 3.42 -20.48 21.81
N ASP A 47 3.33 -20.51 23.14
CA ASP A 47 2.71 -19.44 23.92
C ASP A 47 3.42 -18.10 23.75
N LYS A 48 4.76 -18.12 23.66
CA LYS A 48 5.57 -16.90 23.45
C LYS A 48 5.48 -16.39 22.02
N LEU A 49 5.33 -17.29 21.05
CA LEU A 49 5.08 -16.95 19.66
C LEU A 49 3.71 -16.28 19.52
N MET A 50 2.67 -16.84 20.14
CA MET A 50 1.33 -16.25 20.14
C MET A 50 1.30 -14.90 20.85
N LEU A 51 2.02 -14.75 21.97
CA LEU A 51 2.17 -13.46 22.65
C LEU A 51 2.86 -12.41 21.77
N LEU A 52 3.89 -12.82 21.03
CA LEU A 52 4.58 -11.94 20.07
C LEU A 52 3.65 -11.52 18.94
N ILE A 53 2.91 -12.46 18.36
CA ILE A 53 1.93 -12.22 17.30
C ILE A 53 0.88 -11.22 17.76
N ASP A 54 0.27 -11.46 18.93
CA ASP A 54 -0.79 -10.60 19.48
C ASP A 54 -0.26 -9.20 19.82
N LYS A 55 0.88 -9.14 20.49
CA LYS A 55 1.46 -7.88 20.97
C LYS A 55 1.87 -6.95 19.83
N TYR A 56 2.42 -7.49 18.75
CA TYR A 56 2.87 -6.71 17.59
C TYR A 56 1.91 -6.79 16.42
N ASN A 57 0.73 -7.39 16.63
CA ASN A 57 -0.33 -7.56 15.64
C ASN A 57 0.20 -8.14 14.31
N LEU A 58 0.95 -9.21 14.42
CA LEU A 58 1.52 -9.92 13.28
C LEU A 58 0.57 -11.01 12.80
N SER A 59 0.67 -11.43 11.55
CA SER A 59 0.07 -12.67 11.05
C SER A 59 1.06 -13.83 11.16
N LEU A 60 0.56 -15.06 11.16
CA LEU A 60 1.40 -16.26 11.05
C LEU A 60 2.22 -16.24 9.76
N ASP A 61 1.64 -15.76 8.65
CA ASP A 61 2.30 -15.66 7.37
C ASP A 61 3.50 -14.71 7.42
N GLN A 62 3.38 -13.58 8.14
CA GLN A 62 4.51 -12.66 8.35
C GLN A 62 5.65 -13.27 9.15
N ILE A 63 5.35 -14.23 10.02
CA ILE A 63 6.36 -14.90 10.85
C ILE A 63 7.06 -16.04 10.10
N PHE A 64 6.31 -16.82 9.32
CA PHE A 64 6.81 -18.04 8.69
C PHE A 64 7.15 -17.90 7.23
N GLU A 65 6.57 -16.93 6.53
CA GLU A 65 6.91 -16.64 5.15
C GLU A 65 7.90 -15.47 5.08
N ASN A 66 8.93 -15.61 4.24
CA ASN A 66 9.82 -14.52 3.84
C ASN A 66 9.12 -13.57 2.83
N ASN A 67 7.82 -13.42 2.96
CA ASN A 67 7.05 -12.50 2.14
C ASN A 67 6.74 -11.24 2.96
N SER A 68 7.77 -10.50 3.37
CA SER A 68 7.66 -9.06 3.12
C SER A 68 7.47 -8.98 1.61
N ASN A 69 6.31 -8.59 1.13
CA ASN A 69 6.17 -8.23 -0.27
C ASN A 69 7.19 -7.12 -0.49
N ASN A 70 8.37 -7.49 -0.99
CA ASN A 70 9.40 -6.53 -1.31
C ASN A 70 8.82 -5.65 -2.40
N ILE A 71 8.27 -4.51 -1.98
CA ILE A 71 7.79 -3.51 -2.92
C ILE A 71 8.99 -3.20 -3.82
N PRO A 72 8.91 -3.49 -5.13
CA PRO A 72 10.05 -3.34 -6.00
C PRO A 72 10.57 -1.90 -5.99
N LEU A 73 11.88 -1.75 -5.95
CA LEU A 73 12.50 -0.44 -6.17
C LEU A 73 12.39 -0.03 -7.65
N PRO A 74 12.40 1.28 -7.95
CA PRO A 74 12.39 1.74 -9.33
C PRO A 74 13.59 1.16 -10.10
N LYS A 75 13.32 0.66 -11.30
CA LYS A 75 14.36 0.07 -12.17
C LYS A 75 15.36 1.11 -12.67
N ASN A 76 14.90 2.37 -12.82
CA ASN A 76 15.74 3.53 -13.15
C ASN A 76 15.07 4.83 -12.66
N ILE A 77 15.74 5.96 -12.85
CA ILE A 77 15.28 7.30 -12.41
C ILE A 77 13.94 7.72 -13.06
N GLY A 78 13.63 7.21 -14.28
CA GLY A 78 12.40 7.53 -15.01
C GLY A 78 11.22 6.60 -14.72
N SER A 79 11.41 5.54 -13.93
CA SER A 79 10.37 4.54 -13.67
C SER A 79 9.18 5.12 -12.89
N ASN A 80 7.98 4.73 -13.30
CA ASN A 80 6.72 5.09 -12.62
C ASN A 80 6.18 3.89 -11.84
N LEU A 81 5.41 4.19 -10.80
CA LEU A 81 4.70 3.19 -10.01
C LEU A 81 3.20 3.26 -10.30
N TYR A 82 2.63 2.16 -10.72
CA TYR A 82 1.19 2.00 -10.93
C TYR A 82 0.60 1.12 -9.84
N VAL A 83 -0.45 1.59 -9.17
CA VAL A 83 -1.14 0.86 -8.09
C VAL A 83 -2.62 0.69 -8.44
N SER A 84 -3.07 -0.55 -8.52
CA SER A 84 -4.48 -0.87 -8.72
C SER A 84 -5.20 -1.03 -7.39
N PHE A 85 -6.28 -0.30 -7.20
CA PHE A 85 -7.19 -0.44 -6.05
C PHE A 85 -8.42 -1.29 -6.37
N SER A 86 -8.33 -2.16 -7.36
CA SER A 86 -9.40 -3.10 -7.71
C SER A 86 -9.32 -4.36 -6.86
N ALA A 87 -10.46 -4.77 -6.30
CA ALA A 87 -10.60 -6.10 -5.66
C ALA A 87 -10.62 -7.26 -6.67
N ARG A 88 -10.72 -6.96 -7.97
CA ARG A 88 -10.80 -7.96 -9.06
C ARG A 88 -9.48 -8.03 -9.81
N SER A 89 -9.01 -9.23 -10.08
CA SER A 89 -7.91 -9.48 -11.01
C SER A 89 -8.39 -9.36 -12.47
N ASN A 90 -7.50 -8.93 -13.36
CA ASN A 90 -7.77 -8.76 -14.80
C ASN A 90 -8.96 -7.86 -15.12
N GLY A 91 -9.28 -6.91 -14.22
CA GLY A 91 -10.34 -5.93 -14.41
C GLY A 91 -9.86 -4.70 -15.19
N ASN A 92 -10.76 -3.73 -15.36
CA ASN A 92 -10.48 -2.51 -16.11
C ASN A 92 -9.32 -1.69 -15.54
N SER A 93 -9.13 -1.69 -14.20
CA SER A 93 -8.00 -0.99 -13.56
C SER A 93 -6.66 -1.57 -14.01
N GLU A 94 -6.51 -2.90 -13.99
CA GLU A 94 -5.28 -3.56 -14.44
C GLU A 94 -5.08 -3.43 -15.96
N ASN A 95 -6.16 -3.50 -16.75
CA ASN A 95 -6.08 -3.33 -18.20
C ASN A 95 -5.59 -1.93 -18.59
N ILE A 96 -6.05 -0.88 -17.91
CA ILE A 96 -5.56 0.48 -18.11
C ILE A 96 -4.08 0.57 -17.73
N ILE A 97 -3.69 0.00 -16.58
CA ILE A 97 -2.29 0.01 -16.15
C ILE A 97 -1.40 -0.69 -17.18
N LYS A 98 -1.77 -1.89 -17.63
CA LYS A 98 -1.03 -2.65 -18.66
C LYS A 98 -0.90 -1.89 -19.97
N TYR A 99 -1.92 -1.09 -20.34
CA TYR A 99 -1.88 -0.24 -21.52
C TYR A 99 -0.95 0.97 -21.34
N MET A 100 -0.88 1.53 -20.13
CA MET A 100 -0.13 2.76 -19.86
C MET A 100 1.34 2.53 -19.59
N MET A 101 1.68 1.44 -18.87
CA MET A 101 3.01 1.18 -18.35
C MET A 101 3.99 0.76 -19.45
N SER A 102 5.24 1.10 -19.26
CA SER A 102 6.41 0.61 -20.00
C SER A 102 7.07 -0.56 -19.27
N ASP A 103 8.05 -1.21 -19.91
CA ASP A 103 8.85 -2.30 -19.29
C ASP A 103 9.70 -1.81 -18.10
N LEU A 104 9.92 -0.50 -17.98
CA LEU A 104 10.67 0.11 -16.88
C LEU A 104 9.82 0.40 -15.67
N ASP A 105 8.51 0.46 -15.84
CA ASP A 105 7.55 0.78 -14.80
C ASP A 105 7.27 -0.42 -13.89
N THR A 106 6.66 -0.15 -12.75
CA THR A 106 6.28 -1.16 -11.77
C THR A 106 4.79 -1.14 -11.55
N PHE A 107 4.17 -2.32 -11.54
CA PHE A 107 2.77 -2.52 -11.20
C PHE A 107 2.64 -3.22 -9.85
N ILE A 108 1.76 -2.70 -9.01
CA ILE A 108 1.35 -3.29 -7.73
C ILE A 108 -0.18 -3.39 -7.69
N SER A 109 -0.67 -4.56 -7.35
CA SER A 109 -2.07 -4.75 -7.00
C SER A 109 -2.23 -4.60 -5.49
N PHE A 110 -2.91 -3.55 -5.02
CA PHE A 110 -3.03 -3.24 -3.60
C PHE A 110 -3.71 -4.36 -2.81
N LYS A 111 -4.63 -5.12 -3.41
CA LYS A 111 -5.29 -6.27 -2.80
C LYS A 111 -4.35 -7.43 -2.46
N ASP A 112 -3.18 -7.49 -3.10
CA ASP A 112 -2.19 -8.55 -2.90
C ASP A 112 -1.17 -8.17 -1.81
N LEU A 113 -1.26 -6.95 -1.25
CA LEU A 113 -0.47 -6.49 -0.13
C LEU A 113 -1.14 -6.89 1.20
N PHE A 114 -0.32 -7.21 2.18
CA PHE A 114 -0.79 -7.41 3.55
C PHE A 114 -0.84 -6.05 4.26
N ILE A 115 -2.03 -5.46 4.36
CA ILE A 115 -2.25 -4.15 5.01
C ILE A 115 -3.43 -4.28 5.97
N ASN A 116 -3.18 -3.99 7.25
CA ASN A 116 -4.22 -3.94 8.26
C ASN A 116 -5.05 -2.66 8.13
N GLN A 117 -6.33 -2.76 8.39
CA GLN A 117 -7.20 -1.59 8.55
C GLN A 117 -6.85 -0.84 9.85
N CYS A 118 -7.09 0.46 9.86
CA CYS A 118 -6.94 1.28 11.06
C CYS A 118 -8.07 0.96 12.05
N ASN A 119 -7.79 0.08 13.04
CA ASN A 119 -8.77 -0.32 14.04
C ASN A 119 -8.09 -0.68 15.37
N LYS A 120 -8.90 -0.74 16.45
CA LYS A 120 -8.53 -1.29 17.77
C LYS A 120 -7.31 -0.66 18.45
N CYS A 121 -6.87 0.54 18.09
CA CYS A 121 -5.67 1.14 18.66
C CYS A 121 -5.92 2.42 19.47
N ASN A 122 -7.16 2.87 19.66
CA ASN A 122 -7.49 4.12 20.38
C ASN A 122 -6.62 5.31 19.97
N TYR A 123 -6.19 5.39 18.72
CA TYR A 123 -5.31 6.44 18.19
C TYR A 123 -3.93 6.53 18.88
N GLU A 124 -3.41 5.42 19.38
CA GLU A 124 -2.08 5.38 20.02
C GLU A 124 -0.98 5.97 19.13
N CYS A 125 -1.06 5.81 17.81
CA CYS A 125 -0.12 6.38 16.86
C CYS A 125 -0.01 7.92 16.99
N MET A 126 -1.06 8.61 17.38
CA MET A 126 -1.06 10.06 17.58
C MET A 126 -0.33 10.49 18.85
N SER A 127 -0.24 9.63 19.86
CA SER A 127 0.42 9.91 21.13
C SER A 127 1.88 9.46 21.18
N ILE A 128 2.20 8.33 20.54
CA ILE A 128 3.54 7.74 20.56
C ILE A 128 4.27 7.81 19.21
N ASN A 129 3.65 8.45 18.21
CA ASN A 129 4.19 8.59 16.84
C ASN A 129 4.59 7.24 16.19
N LYS A 130 3.89 6.17 16.54
CA LYS A 130 4.12 4.83 16.02
C LYS A 130 2.81 4.06 15.88
N CYS A 131 2.53 3.58 14.67
CA CYS A 131 1.41 2.67 14.45
C CYS A 131 1.78 1.25 14.91
N LYS A 132 0.89 0.57 15.62
CA LYS A 132 1.09 -0.83 16.00
C LYS A 132 1.05 -1.79 14.81
N TYR A 133 0.49 -1.37 13.68
CA TYR A 133 0.44 -2.13 12.43
C TYR A 133 1.56 -1.81 11.45
N ARG A 134 2.63 -1.12 11.86
CA ARG A 134 3.73 -0.70 10.98
C ARG A 134 4.56 -1.82 10.36
N HIS A 135 4.33 -3.06 10.81
CA HIS A 135 5.00 -4.25 10.27
C HIS A 135 4.29 -4.86 9.06
N ASP A 136 3.17 -4.27 8.64
CA ASP A 136 2.53 -4.61 7.38
C ASP A 136 3.18 -3.86 6.19
N ASP A 137 2.68 -4.11 4.98
CA ASP A 137 3.31 -3.60 3.76
C ASP A 137 3.13 -2.09 3.53
N ILE A 138 2.36 -1.37 4.38
CA ILE A 138 2.01 0.04 4.12
C ILE A 138 3.22 0.96 4.14
N TYR A 139 4.11 0.82 5.13
CA TYR A 139 5.29 1.66 5.24
C TYR A 139 6.27 1.38 4.12
N SER A 140 6.48 0.10 3.78
CA SER A 140 7.31 -0.30 2.65
C SER A 140 6.76 0.26 1.32
N LEU A 141 5.44 0.25 1.13
CA LEU A 141 4.80 0.84 -0.04
C LEU A 141 5.05 2.35 -0.11
N LEU A 142 4.82 3.08 0.97
CA LEU A 142 4.97 4.53 1.01
C LEU A 142 6.44 4.97 0.88
N ASP A 143 7.37 4.33 1.61
CA ASP A 143 8.82 4.58 1.51
C ASP A 143 9.36 4.32 0.11
N THR A 144 8.83 3.31 -0.57
CA THR A 144 9.28 2.96 -1.91
C THR A 144 8.64 3.85 -2.97
N SER A 145 7.35 4.19 -2.81
CA SER A 145 6.60 4.98 -3.80
C SER A 145 7.23 6.36 -4.04
N ILE A 146 7.74 7.03 -3.02
CA ILE A 146 8.40 8.34 -3.17
C ILE A 146 9.72 8.30 -3.96
N LYS A 147 10.29 7.11 -4.18
CA LYS A 147 11.52 6.91 -4.97
C LYS A 147 11.25 6.84 -6.47
N TYR A 148 9.99 6.60 -6.86
CA TYR A 148 9.58 6.59 -8.25
C TYR A 148 9.49 8.02 -8.82
N ASN A 149 9.52 8.12 -10.16
CA ASN A 149 9.34 9.39 -10.85
C ASN A 149 7.91 9.91 -10.65
N LYS A 150 6.92 9.05 -10.91
CA LYS A 150 5.49 9.31 -10.69
C LYS A 150 4.80 8.12 -10.07
N ILE A 151 3.67 8.40 -9.40
CA ILE A 151 2.82 7.42 -8.74
C ILE A 151 1.43 7.54 -9.37
N VAL A 152 0.91 6.46 -9.92
CA VAL A 152 -0.39 6.45 -10.59
C VAL A 152 -1.32 5.49 -9.87
N PHE A 153 -2.35 6.00 -9.23
CA PHE A 153 -3.40 5.21 -8.61
C PHE A 153 -4.56 5.00 -9.60
N VAL A 154 -4.97 3.76 -9.78
CA VAL A 154 -6.15 3.44 -10.60
C VAL A 154 -7.24 2.89 -9.70
N ILE A 155 -8.29 3.70 -9.51
CA ILE A 155 -9.31 3.50 -8.50
C ILE A 155 -10.67 3.24 -9.16
N PRO A 156 -11.25 2.05 -8.99
CA PRO A 156 -12.61 1.78 -9.46
C PRO A 156 -13.66 2.27 -8.45
N MET A 157 -14.82 2.65 -8.97
CA MET A 157 -16.00 2.96 -8.18
C MET A 157 -16.81 1.69 -7.89
N TYR A 158 -17.20 1.51 -6.63
CA TYR A 158 -18.15 0.51 -6.17
C TYR A 158 -19.30 1.19 -5.42
N CYS A 159 -20.54 1.00 -5.87
CA CYS A 159 -21.72 1.58 -5.24
C CYS A 159 -21.59 3.09 -4.95
N GLY A 160 -21.09 3.86 -5.92
CA GLY A 160 -20.91 5.30 -5.78
C GLY A 160 -19.65 5.76 -5.06
N ASN A 161 -18.89 4.85 -4.44
CA ASN A 161 -17.71 5.16 -3.63
C ASN A 161 -16.42 4.58 -4.22
N PRO A 162 -15.24 5.09 -3.85
CA PRO A 162 -13.98 4.41 -4.05
C PRO A 162 -13.98 3.02 -3.41
N SER A 163 -13.11 2.13 -3.88
CA SER A 163 -12.95 0.82 -3.24
C SER A 163 -12.51 0.94 -1.78
N SER A 164 -12.86 -0.04 -0.95
CA SER A 164 -12.41 -0.12 0.45
C SER A 164 -10.88 -0.13 0.56
N LEU A 165 -10.19 -0.70 -0.43
CA LEU A 165 -8.73 -0.71 -0.51
C LEU A 165 -8.14 0.70 -0.56
N TYR A 166 -8.78 1.63 -1.28
CA TYR A 166 -8.36 3.03 -1.31
C TYR A 166 -8.56 3.70 0.06
N PHE A 167 -9.70 3.47 0.71
CA PHE A 167 -9.94 4.00 2.05
C PHE A 167 -8.94 3.45 3.07
N THR A 168 -8.62 2.15 3.00
CA THR A 168 -7.58 1.54 3.85
C THR A 168 -6.24 2.26 3.69
N LEU A 169 -5.82 2.57 2.45
CA LEU A 169 -4.61 3.37 2.24
C LEU A 169 -4.74 4.74 2.89
N MET A 170 -5.83 5.46 2.65
CA MET A 170 -6.04 6.82 3.17
C MET A 170 -5.97 6.87 4.70
N GLU A 171 -6.62 5.92 5.38
CA GLU A 171 -6.55 5.79 6.84
C GLU A 171 -5.13 5.54 7.33
N ARG A 172 -4.38 4.66 6.64
CA ARG A 172 -3.06 4.24 7.05
C ARG A 172 -1.93 5.20 6.66
N MET A 173 -2.18 6.12 5.72
CA MET A 173 -1.23 7.20 5.38
C MET A 173 -1.09 8.22 6.50
N GLN A 174 -2.11 8.41 7.33
CA GLN A 174 -2.12 9.45 8.36
C GLN A 174 -0.95 9.33 9.33
N ASP A 175 -0.71 8.16 9.90
CA ASP A 175 0.37 7.99 10.87
C ASP A 175 1.77 8.01 10.23
N TYR A 176 1.91 7.52 9.01
CA TYR A 176 3.17 7.54 8.29
C TYR A 176 3.64 8.97 7.98
N PHE A 177 2.72 9.82 7.53
CA PHE A 177 3.04 11.19 7.12
C PHE A 177 2.92 12.23 8.24
N SER A 178 2.28 11.93 9.37
CA SER A 178 2.02 12.90 10.46
C SER A 178 3.28 13.61 10.97
N ASN A 179 4.44 12.95 10.89
CA ASN A 179 5.74 13.49 11.31
C ASN A 179 6.75 13.62 10.16
N ASN A 180 6.30 13.56 8.92
CA ASN A 180 7.18 13.57 7.75
C ASN A 180 6.60 14.38 6.59
N GLU A 181 6.51 15.70 6.78
CA GLU A 181 5.95 16.63 5.79
C GLU A 181 6.71 16.62 4.45
N ILE A 182 8.02 16.38 4.49
CA ILE A 182 8.86 16.33 3.27
C ILE A 182 8.45 15.12 2.42
N ASN A 183 8.27 13.96 3.04
CA ASN A 183 7.82 12.77 2.33
C ASN A 183 6.39 12.91 1.84
N TYR A 184 5.51 13.52 2.63
CA TYR A 184 4.13 13.82 2.21
C TYR A 184 4.11 14.71 0.97
N SER A 185 4.83 15.84 0.99
CA SER A 185 4.91 16.75 -0.14
C SER A 185 5.50 16.07 -1.38
N SER A 186 6.56 15.26 -1.21
CA SER A 186 7.14 14.49 -2.30
C SER A 186 6.15 13.48 -2.89
N PHE A 187 5.39 12.78 -2.05
CA PHE A 187 4.37 11.83 -2.46
C PHE A 187 3.24 12.52 -3.26
N ILE A 188 2.66 13.58 -2.73
CA ILE A 188 1.56 14.32 -3.36
C ILE A 188 1.99 14.94 -4.70
N ASN A 189 3.19 15.51 -4.76
CA ASN A 189 3.73 16.08 -5.98
C ASN A 189 3.87 15.06 -7.13
N LYS A 190 4.07 13.79 -6.83
CA LYS A 190 4.22 12.71 -7.79
C LYS A 190 2.93 11.95 -8.07
N LEU A 191 1.89 12.17 -7.25
CA LEU A 191 0.66 11.39 -7.31
C LEU A 191 -0.24 11.82 -8.46
N HIS A 192 -0.72 10.85 -9.22
CA HIS A 192 -1.73 10.93 -10.27
C HIS A 192 -2.84 9.93 -9.99
N ILE A 193 -4.07 10.23 -10.35
CA ILE A 193 -5.21 9.35 -10.10
C ILE A 193 -6.02 9.14 -11.38
N ILE A 194 -6.39 7.90 -11.64
CA ILE A 194 -7.35 7.53 -12.67
C ILE A 194 -8.56 6.92 -12.00
N GLY A 195 -9.70 7.59 -12.08
CA GLY A 195 -10.95 7.12 -11.51
C GLY A 195 -11.82 6.45 -12.58
N ILE A 196 -12.26 5.20 -12.36
CA ILE A 196 -13.12 4.46 -13.28
C ILE A 196 -14.49 4.30 -12.67
N TYR A 197 -15.52 4.83 -13.30
CA TYR A 197 -16.88 4.77 -12.77
C TYR A 197 -17.95 4.51 -13.85
N GLY A 198 -19.10 4.00 -13.39
CA GLY A 198 -20.23 3.66 -14.28
C GLY A 198 -21.52 4.43 -13.96
N SER A 199 -21.43 5.51 -13.16
CA SER A 199 -22.57 6.37 -12.86
C SER A 199 -23.02 7.15 -14.10
N ASN A 200 -24.33 7.44 -14.18
CA ASN A 200 -24.89 8.34 -15.18
C ASN A 200 -24.68 9.80 -14.82
N GLU A 201 -24.28 10.09 -13.59
CA GLU A 201 -23.98 11.44 -13.14
C GLU A 201 -22.69 11.95 -13.79
N GLU A 202 -22.70 13.18 -14.26
CA GLU A 202 -21.50 13.81 -14.84
C GLU A 202 -20.42 14.02 -13.80
N THR A 203 -20.80 14.39 -12.57
CA THR A 203 -19.90 14.66 -11.45
C THR A 203 -20.29 13.89 -10.20
N PRO A 204 -20.11 12.57 -10.16
CA PRO A 204 -20.45 11.81 -8.96
C PRO A 204 -19.50 12.19 -7.80
N LEU A 205 -19.95 12.07 -6.56
CA LEU A 205 -19.14 12.32 -5.37
C LEU A 205 -17.83 11.51 -5.35
N PHE A 206 -17.79 10.40 -6.07
CA PHE A 206 -16.59 9.60 -6.28
C PHE A 206 -15.38 10.42 -6.73
N ILE A 207 -15.55 11.36 -7.68
CA ILE A 207 -14.44 12.17 -8.23
C ILE A 207 -13.87 13.12 -7.17
N PRO A 208 -14.64 13.98 -6.48
CA PRO A 208 -14.13 14.77 -5.38
C PRO A 208 -13.45 13.95 -4.28
N LEU A 209 -13.99 12.77 -3.94
CA LEU A 209 -13.40 11.90 -2.91
C LEU A 209 -12.00 11.42 -3.29
N ILE A 210 -11.78 10.94 -4.52
CA ILE A 210 -10.47 10.46 -4.92
C ILE A 210 -9.48 11.58 -5.24
N SER A 211 -9.96 12.73 -5.69
CA SER A 211 -9.10 13.86 -6.08
C SER A 211 -8.75 14.79 -4.92
N SER A 212 -9.41 14.64 -3.77
CA SER A 212 -9.20 15.53 -2.60
C SER A 212 -7.77 15.53 -2.06
N ILE A 213 -7.01 14.48 -2.31
CA ILE A 213 -5.61 14.36 -1.89
C ILE A 213 -4.63 15.05 -2.87
N LEU A 214 -5.06 15.34 -4.08
CA LEU A 214 -4.18 15.91 -5.11
C LEU A 214 -3.96 17.41 -4.89
N ASP A 215 -2.73 17.86 -5.13
CA ASP A 215 -2.36 19.28 -5.17
C ASP A 215 -2.91 20.01 -6.41
N ASN A 216 -3.18 19.27 -7.49
CA ASN A 216 -3.75 19.78 -8.73
C ASN A 216 -4.77 18.79 -9.28
N ILE A 217 -6.00 19.25 -9.53
CA ILE A 217 -7.08 18.43 -10.07
C ILE A 217 -6.78 17.88 -11.47
N ASP A 218 -5.94 18.54 -12.25
CA ASP A 218 -5.51 18.08 -13.56
C ASP A 218 -4.79 16.73 -13.51
N LYS A 219 -4.26 16.34 -12.35
CA LYS A 219 -3.66 15.03 -12.10
C LYS A 219 -4.71 13.91 -11.91
N CYS A 220 -6.00 14.25 -11.95
CA CYS A 220 -7.09 13.28 -11.90
C CYS A 220 -7.68 13.07 -13.30
N LEU A 221 -7.68 11.83 -13.80
CA LEU A 221 -8.34 11.42 -15.03
C LEU A 221 -9.62 10.64 -14.68
N PRO A 222 -10.82 11.24 -14.83
CA PRO A 222 -12.08 10.52 -14.68
C PRO A 222 -12.45 9.76 -15.97
N ILE A 223 -12.68 8.46 -15.85
CA ILE A 223 -13.15 7.60 -16.95
C ILE A 223 -14.56 7.12 -16.64
N GLN A 224 -15.54 7.79 -17.27
CA GLN A 224 -16.95 7.47 -17.15
C GLN A 224 -17.37 6.42 -18.18
N ARG A 225 -17.57 5.17 -17.77
CA ARG A 225 -17.93 4.07 -18.70
C ARG A 225 -19.26 4.30 -19.40
N HIS A 226 -20.26 4.81 -18.67
CA HIS A 226 -21.61 5.04 -19.20
C HIS A 226 -21.62 6.01 -20.39
N LYS A 227 -20.83 7.09 -20.33
CA LYS A 227 -20.69 8.07 -21.41
C LYS A 227 -20.25 7.45 -22.74
N TYR A 228 -19.53 6.34 -22.69
CA TYR A 228 -19.00 5.63 -23.85
C TYR A 228 -19.71 4.30 -24.11
N GLU A 229 -20.90 4.11 -23.51
CA GLU A 229 -21.75 2.91 -23.68
C GLU A 229 -21.05 1.58 -23.33
N ILE A 230 -20.06 1.63 -22.43
CA ILE A 230 -19.28 0.45 -22.02
C ILE A 230 -20.02 -0.30 -20.92
N LYS A 231 -20.45 -1.53 -21.21
CA LYS A 231 -21.10 -2.42 -20.23
C LYS A 231 -20.15 -2.79 -19.08
N MET A 232 -20.75 -3.28 -17.98
CA MET A 232 -19.99 -3.60 -16.75
C MET A 232 -18.84 -4.59 -16.99
N ASN A 233 -19.02 -5.56 -17.88
CA ASN A 233 -18.04 -6.61 -18.15
C ASN A 233 -17.15 -6.32 -19.37
N ASP A 234 -17.37 -5.22 -20.06
CA ASP A 234 -16.57 -4.87 -21.23
C ASP A 234 -15.27 -4.18 -20.81
N SER A 235 -14.22 -4.43 -21.57
CA SER A 235 -12.93 -3.79 -21.34
C SER A 235 -12.92 -2.37 -21.87
N VAL A 236 -12.60 -1.40 -21.01
CA VAL A 236 -12.52 0.02 -21.36
C VAL A 236 -11.43 0.31 -22.41
N ILE A 237 -10.36 -0.48 -22.45
CA ILE A 237 -9.26 -0.32 -23.41
C ILE A 237 -9.62 -0.81 -24.83
N LYS A 238 -10.80 -1.38 -25.05
CA LYS A 238 -11.31 -1.66 -26.40
C LYS A 238 -12.00 -0.46 -27.04
N ASN A 239 -12.27 0.58 -26.27
CA ASN A 239 -12.93 1.79 -26.74
C ASN A 239 -11.88 2.83 -27.18
N LYS A 240 -11.88 3.18 -28.48
CA LYS A 240 -10.91 4.11 -29.07
C LYS A 240 -10.92 5.51 -28.45
N TYR A 241 -12.07 5.98 -27.99
CA TYR A 241 -12.18 7.29 -27.35
C TYR A 241 -11.53 7.31 -25.97
N ILE A 242 -11.68 6.21 -25.19
CA ILE A 242 -11.01 6.07 -23.91
C ILE A 242 -9.50 5.93 -24.10
N LEU A 243 -9.04 5.17 -25.10
CA LEU A 243 -7.62 5.11 -25.43
C LEU A 243 -7.05 6.50 -25.73
N SER A 244 -7.72 7.26 -26.62
CA SER A 244 -7.30 8.64 -26.92
C SER A 244 -7.28 9.54 -25.67
N LEU A 245 -8.25 9.38 -24.76
CA LEU A 245 -8.30 10.11 -23.49
C LEU A 245 -7.09 9.78 -22.60
N ILE A 246 -6.75 8.49 -22.49
CA ILE A 246 -5.59 8.01 -21.72
C ILE A 246 -4.29 8.50 -22.35
N ASP A 247 -4.15 8.42 -23.68
CA ASP A 247 -2.94 8.87 -24.39
C ASP A 247 -2.70 10.37 -24.22
N ASN A 248 -3.76 11.18 -24.35
CA ASN A 248 -3.68 12.63 -24.12
C ASN A 248 -3.28 12.93 -22.67
N TYR A 249 -3.83 12.18 -21.71
CA TYR A 249 -3.46 12.32 -20.32
C TYR A 249 -1.99 11.94 -20.06
N LYS A 250 -1.51 10.84 -20.65
CA LYS A 250 -0.11 10.43 -20.56
C LYS A 250 0.82 11.54 -21.07
N ILE A 251 0.54 12.08 -22.25
CA ILE A 251 1.34 13.16 -22.85
C ILE A 251 1.31 14.40 -21.94
N LYS A 252 0.11 14.84 -21.51
CA LYS A 252 -0.06 16.02 -20.65
C LYS A 252 0.72 15.89 -19.34
N MET A 253 0.72 14.70 -18.74
CA MET A 253 1.33 14.44 -17.43
C MET A 253 2.76 13.93 -17.50
N GLY A 254 3.29 13.65 -18.68
CA GLY A 254 4.62 13.09 -18.88
C GLY A 254 4.78 11.69 -18.25
N LEU A 255 3.76 10.85 -18.41
CA LEU A 255 3.70 9.46 -17.93
C LEU A 255 4.22 8.48 -18.99
#